data_7462568592bd97674d78c9adcd0c82d0
#
_entry.id   7462568592bd97674d78c9adcd0c82d0
#
_cell.length_a   1.000
_cell.length_b   1.000
_cell.length_c   1.000
_cell.angle_alpha   90.00
_cell.angle_beta   90.00
_cell.angle_gamma   90.00
#
_symmetry.space_group_name_H-M   'P 1'
#
loop_
_entity.id
_entity.type
_entity.pdbx_description
1 polymer ?
#
loop_
_entity_poly.entity_id
_entity_poly.type
_entity_poly.pdbx_seq_one_letter_code
_entity_poly.pdbx_strand_id
1 'polypeptide(L)'
;MRILPTSPGHALQGLAAAWVLCLAATPALGAPGEAADPLLDLLADTHASVTTAPAAPVEGAKVGLLRQVHDRAADLTLAAMEFVGVRYRRGGTSAETGFDCSGFTQHVFEMSLGLVLPRRAEQQAAAPGLVAVDRADLRPGDLVFFNTLRRTFSHVGIYIGDNKFIHSPRPGKRVRTDDLSFAYWAKRFTGARRAETTVAIDPGRLEPTAVAAPPAGGS
;
A
#
# COMPACT_ATOMS: atom_id res chain seq x y z
N MET A 1 -0.22 -57.02 28.15
CA MET A 1 0.47 -57.83 27.14
C MET A 1 0.87 -56.88 26.02
N ARG A 2 2.08 -56.28 26.18
CA ARG A 2 3.26 -56.44 25.31
C ARG A 2 2.91 -56.16 23.84
N ILE A 3 3.53 -55.26 23.09
CA ILE A 3 4.97 -55.09 22.86
C ILE A 3 5.19 -53.75 22.15
N LEU A 4 6.18 -52.96 22.56
CA LEU A 4 6.91 -51.99 21.73
C LEU A 4 7.93 -52.73 20.83
N PRO A 5 8.35 -52.18 19.72
CA PRO A 5 9.76 -52.00 19.46
C PRO A 5 10.14 -50.63 18.96
N THR A 6 11.05 -49.95 19.62
CA THR A 6 12.51 -49.82 19.38
C THR A 6 12.90 -49.23 18.02
N SER A 7 13.50 -48.04 18.16
CA SER A 7 14.37 -47.34 17.22
C SER A 7 15.58 -48.17 16.77
N PRO A 8 16.22 -47.86 15.65
CA PRO A 8 17.59 -47.46 15.72
C PRO A 8 17.99 -46.22 14.91
N GLY A 9 18.91 -45.50 15.47
CA GLY A 9 19.62 -44.39 14.92
C GLY A 9 20.69 -44.79 13.89
N HIS A 10 21.00 -43.83 13.04
CA HIS A 10 22.25 -43.74 12.25
C HIS A 10 22.68 -42.29 12.31
N ALA A 11 23.69 -42.00 13.05
CA ALA A 11 25.12 -41.98 12.65
C ALA A 11 25.48 -40.74 11.80
N LEU A 12 26.19 -39.86 12.46
CA LEU A 12 26.98 -38.74 11.96
C LEU A 12 27.94 -39.17 10.84
N GLN A 13 28.03 -38.40 9.77
CA GLN A 13 29.29 -38.27 9.04
C GLN A 13 29.42 -36.80 8.59
N GLY A 14 30.46 -36.17 9.14
CA GLY A 14 30.93 -34.86 8.77
C GLY A 14 31.68 -34.90 7.44
N LEU A 15 31.56 -33.84 6.71
CA LEU A 15 32.47 -33.47 5.62
C LEU A 15 32.90 -32.04 5.83
N ALA A 16 34.12 -31.91 6.31
CA ALA A 16 34.90 -30.69 6.24
C ALA A 16 35.29 -30.45 4.79
N ALA A 17 34.98 -29.31 4.26
CA ALA A 17 35.51 -28.83 2.98
C ALA A 17 36.32 -27.55 3.22
N ALA A 18 37.55 -27.66 2.86
CA ALA A 18 38.65 -26.74 3.02
C ALA A 18 38.44 -25.42 2.28
N TRP A 19 38.74 -24.33 2.97
CA TRP A 19 38.94 -23.02 2.36
C TRP A 19 40.31 -22.97 1.69
N VAL A 20 40.35 -22.82 0.39
CA VAL A 20 41.55 -22.49 -0.36
C VAL A 20 41.64 -20.98 -0.50
N LEU A 21 42.59 -20.42 0.21
CA LEU A 21 43.03 -19.02 0.12
C LEU A 21 43.87 -18.87 -1.15
N CYS A 22 43.37 -18.21 -2.20
CA CYS A 22 44.21 -17.77 -3.30
C CYS A 22 44.58 -16.31 -3.09
N LEU A 23 45.79 -16.09 -2.55
CA LEU A 23 46.52 -14.82 -2.70
C LEU A 23 47.05 -14.78 -4.14
N ALA A 24 46.65 -13.79 -4.91
CA ALA A 24 47.30 -13.39 -6.14
C ALA A 24 47.65 -11.90 -6.06
N ALA A 25 48.91 -11.67 -6.25
CA ALA A 25 49.67 -10.44 -6.13
C ALA A 25 49.19 -9.36 -7.14
N THR A 26 49.22 -8.11 -6.68
CA THR A 26 49.20 -6.91 -7.48
C THR A 26 50.59 -6.66 -8.10
N PRO A 27 50.68 -6.15 -9.34
CA PRO A 27 51.75 -5.22 -9.68
C PRO A 27 51.16 -3.80 -9.85
N ALA A 28 51.78 -2.88 -9.14
CA ALA A 28 51.75 -1.47 -9.43
C ALA A 28 52.64 -1.22 -10.66
N LEU A 29 52.23 -0.33 -11.56
CA LEU A 29 53.01 0.78 -12.11
C LEU A 29 52.28 1.38 -13.33
N GLY A 30 52.21 2.71 -13.34
CA GLY A 30 52.07 3.45 -14.59
C GLY A 30 50.90 4.42 -14.64
N ALA A 31 51.02 5.58 -14.03
CA ALA A 31 50.51 6.79 -14.67
C ALA A 31 51.61 7.25 -15.63
N PRO A 32 51.29 7.79 -16.79
CA PRO A 32 50.67 9.07 -17.03
C PRO A 32 49.83 9.12 -18.32
N GLY A 33 49.05 10.13 -18.48
CA GLY A 33 48.44 10.45 -19.77
C GLY A 33 47.10 11.10 -19.59
N GLU A 34 47.13 12.38 -19.43
CA GLU A 34 46.06 13.33 -19.68
C GLU A 34 45.56 13.11 -21.12
N ALA A 35 44.56 12.27 -21.26
CA ALA A 35 43.77 12.17 -22.49
C ALA A 35 42.49 12.92 -22.20
N ALA A 36 42.35 14.10 -22.77
CA ALA A 36 41.14 14.90 -22.77
C ALA A 36 39.96 14.01 -23.19
N ASP A 37 38.97 13.93 -22.32
CA ASP A 37 37.76 13.14 -22.52
C ASP A 37 36.88 13.80 -23.58
N PRO A 38 36.74 13.22 -24.78
CA PRO A 38 35.95 13.85 -25.86
C PRO A 38 34.46 13.92 -25.55
N LEU A 39 34.02 13.38 -24.39
CA LEU A 39 32.65 13.48 -23.90
C LEU A 39 32.35 14.82 -23.22
N LEU A 40 33.37 15.52 -22.73
CA LEU A 40 33.18 16.84 -22.12
C LEU A 40 33.07 17.95 -23.17
N ASP A 41 33.65 17.78 -24.33
CA ASP A 41 33.55 18.74 -25.45
C ASP A 41 32.20 18.67 -26.17
N LEU A 42 31.52 17.51 -26.10
CA LEU A 42 30.16 17.35 -26.66
C LEU A 42 29.07 17.99 -25.80
N LEU A 43 29.35 18.28 -24.53
CA LEU A 43 28.41 18.92 -23.61
C LEU A 43 28.55 20.46 -23.58
N ALA A 44 29.62 21.02 -24.15
CA ALA A 44 29.88 22.46 -24.18
C ALA A 44 29.19 23.17 -25.35
N ASP A 45 28.81 22.46 -26.42
CA ASP A 45 28.27 23.06 -27.65
C ASP A 45 26.74 23.06 -27.76
N THR A 46 26.01 22.67 -26.68
CA THR A 46 24.55 22.68 -26.66
C THR A 46 23.95 23.91 -25.94
N HIS A 47 24.70 25.00 -25.81
CA HIS A 47 24.14 26.32 -25.38
C HIS A 47 23.68 27.16 -26.55
N ALA A 48 23.16 26.55 -27.63
CA ALA A 48 22.52 27.30 -28.69
C ALA A 48 20.99 27.21 -28.52
N SER A 49 20.43 28.32 -28.02
CA SER A 49 19.09 28.81 -28.30
C SER A 49 17.94 27.80 -28.23
N VAL A 50 17.54 27.37 -27.05
CA VAL A 50 16.17 26.92 -26.83
C VAL A 50 15.29 28.15 -26.73
N THR A 51 14.76 28.56 -27.87
CA THR A 51 13.60 29.47 -27.92
C THR A 51 12.46 28.78 -27.18
N THR A 52 12.13 29.29 -26.02
CA THR A 52 11.03 28.84 -25.17
C THR A 52 9.72 29.12 -25.89
N ALA A 53 9.24 28.14 -26.65
CA ALA A 53 7.81 28.06 -26.93
C ALA A 53 7.11 27.65 -25.62
N PRO A 54 5.99 28.28 -25.24
CA PRO A 54 5.26 27.85 -24.03
C PRO A 54 4.70 26.43 -24.29
N ALA A 55 5.42 25.42 -23.78
CA ALA A 55 4.93 24.06 -23.75
C ALA A 55 3.65 24.01 -22.91
N ALA A 56 2.61 23.51 -23.50
CA ALA A 56 1.28 23.37 -22.89
C ALA A 56 1.36 22.68 -21.52
N PRO A 57 0.80 23.29 -20.44
CA PRO A 57 0.97 22.81 -19.06
C PRO A 57 0.18 21.53 -18.72
N VAL A 58 -0.50 20.90 -19.69
CA VAL A 58 -1.52 19.88 -19.41
C VAL A 58 -0.98 18.45 -19.29
N GLU A 59 0.16 18.13 -19.88
CA GLU A 59 0.66 16.75 -19.89
C GLU A 59 1.45 16.40 -18.62
N GLY A 60 2.26 17.30 -18.13
CA GLY A 60 2.99 17.14 -16.87
C GLY A 60 2.06 17.06 -15.65
N ALA A 61 0.97 17.83 -15.63
CA ALA A 61 -0.03 17.79 -14.57
C ALA A 61 -0.78 16.45 -14.51
N LYS A 62 -1.12 15.86 -15.67
CA LYS A 62 -1.77 14.53 -15.74
C LYS A 62 -0.84 13.41 -15.28
N VAL A 63 0.42 13.44 -15.67
CA VAL A 63 1.42 12.46 -15.24
C VAL A 63 1.67 12.56 -13.73
N GLY A 64 1.77 13.77 -13.19
CA GLY A 64 1.91 14.00 -11.75
C GLY A 64 0.70 13.49 -10.97
N LEU A 65 -0.51 13.76 -11.43
CA LEU A 65 -1.75 13.28 -10.80
C LEU A 65 -1.85 11.76 -10.82
N LEU A 66 -1.56 11.13 -11.97
CA LEU A 66 -1.59 9.66 -12.09
C LEU A 66 -0.56 8.99 -11.17
N ARG A 67 0.64 9.56 -11.04
CA ARG A 67 1.65 9.08 -10.11
C ARG A 67 1.16 9.21 -8.67
N GLN A 68 0.62 10.34 -8.27
CA GLN A 68 0.08 10.58 -6.93
C GLN A 68 -1.07 9.61 -6.58
N VAL A 69 -1.96 9.30 -7.53
CA VAL A 69 -3.03 8.31 -7.36
C VAL A 69 -2.44 6.91 -7.15
N HIS A 70 -1.43 6.56 -7.93
CA HIS A 70 -0.76 5.27 -7.82
C HIS A 70 -0.06 5.11 -6.47
N ASP A 71 0.67 6.13 -6.04
CA ASP A 71 1.40 6.13 -4.76
C ASP A 71 0.43 5.96 -3.57
N ARG A 72 -0.69 6.70 -3.56
CA ARG A 72 -1.71 6.56 -2.50
C ARG A 72 -2.38 5.19 -2.46
N ALA A 73 -2.62 4.57 -3.62
CA ALA A 73 -3.17 3.21 -3.67
C ALA A 73 -2.17 2.17 -3.14
N ALA A 74 -0.88 2.37 -3.41
CA ALA A 74 0.19 1.54 -2.88
C ALA A 74 0.31 1.71 -1.35
N ASP A 75 0.30 2.94 -0.85
CA ASP A 75 0.36 3.25 0.58
C ASP A 75 -0.81 2.62 1.34
N LEU A 76 -2.03 2.71 0.81
CA LEU A 76 -3.22 2.10 1.40
C LEU A 76 -3.11 0.56 1.46
N THR A 77 -2.58 -0.04 0.40
CA THR A 77 -2.36 -1.48 0.34
C THR A 77 -1.31 -1.94 1.35
N LEU A 78 -0.19 -1.23 1.46
CA LEU A 78 0.86 -1.50 2.44
C LEU A 78 0.34 -1.34 3.86
N ALA A 79 -0.37 -0.26 4.16
CA ALA A 79 -1.00 -0.06 5.45
C ALA A 79 -1.99 -1.18 5.81
N ALA A 80 -2.78 -1.66 4.85
CA ALA A 80 -3.68 -2.79 5.07
C ALA A 80 -2.91 -4.08 5.41
N MET A 81 -1.75 -4.30 4.80
CA MET A 81 -0.92 -5.48 5.04
C MET A 81 -0.31 -5.51 6.44
N GLU A 82 -0.02 -4.37 7.05
CA GLU A 82 0.51 -4.28 8.42
C GLU A 82 -0.42 -4.90 9.47
N PHE A 83 -1.72 -4.94 9.18
CA PHE A 83 -2.71 -5.52 10.10
C PHE A 83 -3.00 -7.00 9.86
N VAL A 84 -2.33 -7.66 8.92
CA VAL A 84 -2.47 -9.11 8.71
C VAL A 84 -2.09 -9.84 10.00
N GLY A 85 -2.96 -10.76 10.43
CA GLY A 85 -2.78 -11.46 11.71
C GLY A 85 -3.51 -10.84 12.91
N VAL A 86 -3.98 -9.60 12.83
CA VAL A 86 -4.80 -8.98 13.90
C VAL A 86 -6.11 -9.76 14.03
N ARG A 87 -6.52 -10.05 15.28
CA ARG A 87 -7.73 -10.85 15.57
C ARG A 87 -9.01 -10.17 15.08
N TYR A 88 -9.97 -10.98 14.67
CA TYR A 88 -11.34 -10.48 14.49
C TYR A 88 -12.00 -10.14 15.84
N ARG A 89 -12.66 -9.00 15.91
CA ARG A 89 -13.55 -8.61 17.00
C ARG A 89 -14.80 -7.96 16.42
N ARG A 90 -15.97 -8.46 16.79
CA ARG A 90 -17.22 -7.84 16.38
C ARG A 90 -17.33 -6.43 16.95
N GLY A 91 -17.56 -5.44 16.10
CA GLY A 91 -17.58 -4.03 16.50
C GLY A 91 -16.19 -3.41 16.69
N GLY A 92 -15.11 -4.17 16.44
CA GLY A 92 -13.74 -3.70 16.64
C GLY A 92 -13.27 -2.75 15.54
N THR A 93 -12.49 -1.74 15.95
CA THR A 93 -11.99 -0.66 15.08
C THR A 93 -10.51 -0.35 15.30
N SER A 94 -9.78 -1.14 16.10
CA SER A 94 -8.36 -0.90 16.37
C SER A 94 -7.54 -2.18 16.34
N ALA A 95 -6.24 -2.05 16.09
CA ALA A 95 -5.31 -3.18 16.08
C ALA A 95 -5.18 -3.86 17.46
N GLU A 96 -5.21 -3.09 18.55
CA GLU A 96 -5.04 -3.57 19.92
C GLU A 96 -6.22 -4.44 20.35
N THR A 97 -7.42 -4.02 20.01
CA THR A 97 -8.65 -4.71 20.43
C THR A 97 -9.13 -5.72 19.39
N GLY A 98 -8.74 -5.57 18.14
CA GLY A 98 -9.18 -6.35 16.99
C GLY A 98 -10.15 -5.58 16.09
N PHE A 99 -10.36 -6.06 14.89
CA PHE A 99 -11.21 -5.47 13.85
C PHE A 99 -12.39 -6.37 13.49
N ASP A 100 -13.54 -5.79 13.15
CA ASP A 100 -14.46 -6.42 12.22
C ASP A 100 -14.19 -5.93 10.78
N CYS A 101 -14.93 -6.42 9.78
CA CYS A 101 -14.63 -6.13 8.38
C CYS A 101 -14.67 -4.63 8.04
N SER A 102 -15.71 -3.92 8.47
CA SER A 102 -15.88 -2.49 8.18
C SER A 102 -15.07 -1.59 9.10
N GLY A 103 -14.76 -2.03 10.32
CA GLY A 103 -13.84 -1.33 11.22
C GLY A 103 -12.40 -1.39 10.73
N PHE A 104 -12.01 -2.50 10.13
CA PHE A 104 -10.71 -2.64 9.47
C PHE A 104 -10.56 -1.67 8.29
N THR A 105 -11.52 -1.65 7.37
CA THR A 105 -11.47 -0.74 6.22
C THR A 105 -11.56 0.73 6.63
N GLN A 106 -12.39 1.06 7.62
CA GLN A 106 -12.46 2.42 8.18
C GLN A 106 -11.09 2.87 8.70
N HIS A 107 -10.44 2.05 9.53
CA HIS A 107 -9.15 2.37 10.13
C HIS A 107 -8.05 2.58 9.06
N VAL A 108 -7.96 1.68 8.08
CA VAL A 108 -6.95 1.78 7.02
C VAL A 108 -7.16 3.03 6.17
N PHE A 109 -8.41 3.33 5.78
CA PHE A 109 -8.71 4.50 4.95
C PHE A 109 -8.47 5.81 5.70
N GLU A 110 -8.83 5.88 6.97
CA GLU A 110 -8.57 7.05 7.81
C GLU A 110 -7.06 7.31 7.94
N MET A 111 -6.29 6.26 8.23
CA MET A 111 -4.84 6.35 8.43
C MET A 111 -4.09 6.70 7.14
N SER A 112 -4.48 6.12 6.00
CA SER A 112 -3.73 6.27 4.73
C SER A 112 -4.19 7.46 3.89
N LEU A 113 -5.49 7.79 3.93
CA LEU A 113 -6.09 8.81 3.06
C LEU A 113 -6.72 9.97 3.84
N GLY A 114 -6.78 9.90 5.17
CA GLY A 114 -7.55 10.84 5.98
C GLY A 114 -9.07 10.75 5.74
N LEU A 115 -9.53 9.70 5.05
CA LEU A 115 -10.95 9.52 4.71
C LEU A 115 -11.65 8.67 5.77
N VAL A 116 -12.49 9.31 6.58
CA VAL A 116 -13.28 8.63 7.60
C VAL A 116 -14.49 7.97 6.96
N LEU A 117 -14.44 6.66 6.78
CA LEU A 117 -15.55 5.87 6.25
C LEU A 117 -16.64 5.66 7.33
N PRO A 118 -17.93 5.52 6.92
CA PRO A 118 -18.98 5.12 7.84
C PRO A 118 -18.71 3.78 8.53
N ARG A 119 -19.33 3.56 9.71
CA ARG A 119 -19.05 2.38 10.53
C ARG A 119 -19.50 1.05 9.90
N ARG A 120 -20.56 1.03 9.12
CA ARG A 120 -21.17 -0.19 8.57
C ARG A 120 -20.80 -0.40 7.12
N ALA A 121 -20.56 -1.64 6.71
CA ALA A 121 -20.15 -1.97 5.35
C ALA A 121 -21.13 -1.47 4.27
N GLU A 122 -22.45 -1.60 4.50
CA GLU A 122 -23.47 -1.09 3.58
C GLU A 122 -23.45 0.44 3.45
N GLN A 123 -23.10 1.14 4.51
CA GLN A 123 -22.95 2.60 4.49
C GLN A 123 -21.65 3.01 3.78
N GLN A 124 -20.58 2.22 3.93
CA GLN A 124 -19.34 2.44 3.18
C GLN A 124 -19.57 2.27 1.66
N ALA A 125 -20.40 1.29 1.25
CA ALA A 125 -20.74 1.12 -0.15
C ALA A 125 -21.52 2.31 -0.75
N ALA A 126 -22.14 3.13 0.08
CA ALA A 126 -22.90 4.34 -0.30
C ALA A 126 -22.24 5.64 0.15
N ALA A 127 -21.00 5.58 0.67
CA ALA A 127 -20.32 6.76 1.21
C ALA A 127 -20.02 7.79 0.12
N PRO A 128 -20.22 9.10 0.41
CA PRO A 128 -19.79 10.16 -0.48
C PRO A 128 -18.26 10.12 -0.67
N GLY A 129 -17.77 10.53 -1.83
CA GLY A 129 -16.33 10.46 -2.17
C GLY A 129 -15.84 9.06 -2.58
N LEU A 130 -16.78 8.10 -2.71
CA LEU A 130 -16.49 6.79 -3.28
C LEU A 130 -17.31 6.59 -4.57
N VAL A 131 -16.63 6.21 -5.66
CA VAL A 131 -17.26 5.88 -6.94
C VAL A 131 -17.38 4.38 -7.14
N ALA A 132 -18.44 3.96 -7.84
CA ALA A 132 -18.61 2.56 -8.20
C ALA A 132 -17.54 2.14 -9.23
N VAL A 133 -17.03 0.92 -9.06
CA VAL A 133 -16.02 0.33 -9.95
C VAL A 133 -16.49 -1.05 -10.37
N ASP A 134 -16.36 -1.35 -11.66
CA ASP A 134 -16.64 -2.67 -12.18
C ASP A 134 -15.55 -3.66 -11.78
N ARG A 135 -15.92 -4.93 -11.67
CA ARG A 135 -14.97 -5.99 -11.26
C ARG A 135 -13.76 -6.09 -12.19
N ALA A 136 -13.93 -5.81 -13.48
CA ALA A 136 -12.86 -5.86 -14.47
C ALA A 136 -11.86 -4.70 -14.31
N ASP A 137 -12.29 -3.60 -13.68
CA ASP A 137 -11.49 -2.38 -13.52
C ASP A 137 -10.90 -2.23 -12.11
N LEU A 138 -10.92 -3.28 -11.31
CA LEU A 138 -10.38 -3.27 -9.94
C LEU A 138 -8.90 -2.90 -9.93
N ARG A 139 -8.54 -2.01 -9.01
CA ARG A 139 -7.16 -1.58 -8.74
C ARG A 139 -6.83 -1.70 -7.26
N PRO A 140 -5.57 -1.91 -6.90
CA PRO A 140 -5.14 -1.88 -5.50
C PRO A 140 -5.70 -0.64 -4.79
N GLY A 141 -6.19 -0.82 -3.57
CA GLY A 141 -6.85 0.21 -2.78
C GLY A 141 -8.38 0.29 -2.92
N ASP A 142 -8.99 -0.40 -3.88
CA ASP A 142 -10.45 -0.44 -4.00
C ASP A 142 -11.09 -1.23 -2.85
N LEU A 143 -12.22 -0.75 -2.35
CA LEU A 143 -13.09 -1.53 -1.48
C LEU A 143 -13.86 -2.55 -2.30
N VAL A 144 -13.85 -3.81 -1.87
CA VAL A 144 -14.61 -4.90 -2.46
C VAL A 144 -15.65 -5.41 -1.48
N PHE A 145 -16.89 -5.55 -1.94
CA PHE A 145 -18.05 -5.85 -1.11
C PHE A 145 -18.67 -7.19 -1.46
N PHE A 146 -19.24 -7.85 -0.44
CA PHE A 146 -19.78 -9.20 -0.57
C PHE A 146 -21.09 -9.35 0.20
N ASN A 147 -21.91 -10.32 -0.27
CA ASN A 147 -23.08 -10.81 0.41
C ASN A 147 -22.72 -12.07 1.23
N THR A 148 -22.30 -11.92 2.48
CA THR A 148 -21.95 -13.05 3.37
C THR A 148 -23.05 -13.38 4.38
N LEU A 149 -23.98 -12.46 4.65
CA LEU A 149 -25.07 -12.58 5.62
C LEU A 149 -26.46 -12.52 4.96
N ARG A 150 -26.59 -12.98 3.72
CA ARG A 150 -27.81 -12.90 2.91
C ARG A 150 -28.32 -11.43 2.74
N ARG A 151 -27.42 -10.46 2.88
CA ARG A 151 -27.65 -9.02 2.64
C ARG A 151 -26.55 -8.47 1.75
N THR A 152 -26.97 -7.65 0.80
CA THR A 152 -26.03 -6.90 -0.06
C THR A 152 -25.10 -6.05 0.80
N PHE A 153 -23.83 -5.96 0.41
CA PHE A 153 -22.80 -5.18 1.10
C PHE A 153 -22.65 -5.53 2.60
N SER A 154 -22.88 -6.81 2.99
CA SER A 154 -22.76 -7.23 4.38
C SER A 154 -21.33 -7.53 4.84
N HIS A 155 -20.36 -7.53 3.92
CA HIS A 155 -18.94 -7.73 4.18
C HIS A 155 -18.10 -6.88 3.22
N VAL A 156 -16.93 -6.45 3.67
CA VAL A 156 -16.03 -5.57 2.93
C VAL A 156 -14.57 -5.96 3.17
N GLY A 157 -13.74 -5.72 2.17
CA GLY A 157 -12.28 -5.83 2.22
C GLY A 157 -11.63 -4.83 1.29
N ILE A 158 -10.30 -4.79 1.27
CA ILE A 158 -9.46 -3.93 0.43
C ILE A 158 -8.79 -4.79 -0.63
N TYR A 159 -9.02 -4.47 -1.89
CA TYR A 159 -8.35 -5.14 -3.02
C TYR A 159 -6.88 -4.74 -3.09
N ILE A 160 -6.00 -5.70 -3.30
CA ILE A 160 -4.53 -5.49 -3.30
C ILE A 160 -3.86 -5.89 -4.62
N GLY A 161 -4.64 -6.20 -5.65
CA GLY A 161 -4.13 -6.69 -6.93
C GLY A 161 -4.21 -8.23 -7.04
N ASP A 162 -3.92 -8.77 -8.21
CA ASP A 162 -3.83 -10.21 -8.49
C ASP A 162 -5.01 -11.05 -8.00
N ASN A 163 -6.24 -10.53 -8.15
CA ASN A 163 -7.46 -11.11 -7.59
C ASN A 163 -7.46 -11.30 -6.07
N LYS A 164 -6.57 -10.65 -5.34
CA LYS A 164 -6.46 -10.79 -3.89
C LYS A 164 -7.03 -9.58 -3.17
N PHE A 165 -7.56 -9.81 -1.97
CA PHE A 165 -8.04 -8.76 -1.08
C PHE A 165 -7.76 -9.10 0.38
N ILE A 166 -7.54 -8.07 1.20
CA ILE A 166 -7.33 -8.20 2.65
C ILE A 166 -8.64 -7.84 3.36
N HIS A 167 -8.99 -8.61 4.37
CA HIS A 167 -10.19 -8.37 5.16
C HIS A 167 -10.10 -8.96 6.57
N SER A 168 -10.96 -8.51 7.46
CA SER A 168 -11.22 -9.15 8.76
C SER A 168 -12.46 -10.05 8.63
N PRO A 169 -12.32 -11.40 8.57
CA PRO A 169 -13.37 -12.27 8.04
C PRO A 169 -14.54 -12.53 9.01
N ARG A 170 -14.28 -13.06 10.21
CA ARG A 170 -15.31 -13.49 11.18
C ARG A 170 -14.71 -13.87 12.54
N PRO A 171 -15.53 -14.02 13.60
CA PRO A 171 -15.08 -14.52 14.89
C PRO A 171 -14.20 -15.78 14.80
N GLY A 172 -13.14 -15.81 15.60
CA GLY A 172 -12.17 -16.91 15.65
C GLY A 172 -11.14 -16.88 14.52
N LYS A 173 -11.20 -15.89 13.64
CA LYS A 173 -10.22 -15.68 12.57
C LYS A 173 -9.45 -14.38 12.80
N ARG A 174 -8.47 -14.17 11.91
CA ARG A 174 -7.60 -12.99 11.90
C ARG A 174 -7.71 -12.28 10.56
N VAL A 175 -7.33 -11.01 10.50
CA VAL A 175 -7.14 -10.28 9.25
C VAL A 175 -6.21 -11.09 8.35
N ARG A 176 -6.61 -11.27 7.11
CA ARG A 176 -5.90 -12.13 6.15
C ARG A 176 -6.20 -11.73 4.72
N THR A 177 -5.41 -12.26 3.81
CA THR A 177 -5.66 -12.21 2.37
C THR A 177 -6.47 -13.42 1.93
N ASP A 178 -7.50 -13.17 1.10
CA ASP A 178 -8.26 -14.20 0.39
C ASP A 178 -8.28 -13.86 -1.12
N ASP A 179 -8.68 -14.83 -1.96
CA ASP A 179 -8.68 -14.69 -3.42
C ASP A 179 -10.11 -14.55 -3.96
N LEU A 180 -10.36 -13.49 -4.75
CA LEU A 180 -11.65 -13.21 -5.40
C LEU A 180 -12.09 -14.26 -6.42
N SER A 181 -11.16 -15.05 -6.96
CA SER A 181 -11.44 -16.12 -7.93
C SER A 181 -12.06 -17.35 -7.26
N PHE A 182 -11.88 -17.54 -5.96
CA PHE A 182 -12.51 -18.65 -5.26
C PHE A 182 -14.03 -18.57 -5.34
N ALA A 183 -14.65 -19.68 -5.66
CA ALA A 183 -16.09 -19.78 -5.90
C ALA A 183 -16.93 -19.18 -4.75
N TYR A 184 -16.45 -19.27 -3.52
CA TYR A 184 -17.12 -18.67 -2.36
C TYR A 184 -17.23 -17.15 -2.50
N TRP A 185 -16.14 -16.46 -2.84
CA TRP A 185 -16.08 -15.01 -2.97
C TRP A 185 -16.66 -14.53 -4.30
N ALA A 186 -16.35 -15.23 -5.40
CA ALA A 186 -16.86 -14.90 -6.72
C ALA A 186 -18.39 -14.85 -6.78
N LYS A 187 -19.06 -15.82 -6.13
CA LYS A 187 -20.54 -15.88 -6.06
C LYS A 187 -21.16 -14.83 -5.12
N ARG A 188 -20.37 -14.24 -4.24
CA ARG A 188 -20.83 -13.28 -3.21
C ARG A 188 -20.44 -11.85 -3.48
N PHE A 189 -19.61 -11.62 -4.48
CA PHE A 189 -19.22 -10.28 -4.87
C PHE A 189 -20.46 -9.46 -5.27
N THR A 190 -20.62 -8.28 -4.67
CA THR A 190 -21.78 -7.41 -4.87
C THR A 190 -21.42 -6.03 -5.40
N GLY A 191 -20.15 -5.73 -5.57
CA GLY A 191 -19.67 -4.47 -6.13
C GLY A 191 -18.35 -4.02 -5.52
N ALA A 192 -17.80 -2.96 -6.08
CA ALA A 192 -16.60 -2.32 -5.56
C ALA A 192 -16.74 -0.80 -5.54
N ARG A 193 -15.88 -0.15 -4.75
CA ARG A 193 -15.82 1.31 -4.63
C ARG A 193 -14.36 1.76 -4.60
N ARG A 194 -14.10 2.88 -5.26
CA ARG A 194 -12.80 3.57 -5.25
C ARG A 194 -12.95 4.93 -4.62
N ALA A 195 -12.01 5.33 -3.78
CA ALA A 195 -11.94 6.70 -3.30
C ALA A 195 -11.65 7.65 -4.46
N GLU A 196 -12.48 8.69 -4.63
CA GLU A 196 -12.19 9.75 -5.58
C GLU A 196 -10.92 10.48 -5.12
N THR A 197 -9.98 10.64 -6.03
CA THR A 197 -8.71 11.33 -5.75
C THR A 197 -8.90 12.85 -5.59
N THR A 198 -10.14 13.32 -5.76
CA THR A 198 -10.52 14.70 -5.49
C THR A 198 -10.76 14.93 -3.99
N VAL A 199 -9.81 14.56 -3.14
CA VAL A 199 -9.65 15.34 -1.92
C VAL A 199 -9.04 16.65 -2.39
N ALA A 200 -9.89 17.61 -2.66
CA ALA A 200 -9.48 18.99 -2.78
C ALA A 200 -8.55 19.25 -1.59
N ILE A 201 -7.28 19.51 -1.87
CA ILE A 201 -6.46 20.26 -0.95
C ILE A 201 -7.22 21.57 -0.88
N ASP A 202 -8.03 21.75 0.17
CA ASP A 202 -8.54 23.06 0.50
C ASP A 202 -7.33 23.92 0.86
N PRO A 203 -6.84 24.79 -0.05
CA PRO A 203 -5.69 25.63 0.25
C PRO A 203 -6.00 26.65 1.34
N GLY A 204 -7.28 26.80 1.74
CA GLY A 204 -7.74 27.67 2.83
C GLY A 204 -7.62 27.07 4.21
N ARG A 205 -7.31 25.77 4.37
CA ARG A 205 -7.14 25.13 5.71
C ARG A 205 -5.71 25.27 6.27
N LEU A 206 -4.81 25.92 5.57
CA LEU A 206 -3.46 26.28 6.06
C LEU A 206 -3.38 27.72 6.56
N GLU A 207 -4.49 28.34 6.92
CA GLU A 207 -4.43 29.56 7.71
C GLU A 207 -3.81 29.20 9.08
N PRO A 208 -2.59 29.69 9.38
CA PRO A 208 -2.05 29.57 10.72
C PRO A 208 -3.00 30.35 11.61
N THR A 209 -3.64 29.67 12.54
CA THR A 209 -4.39 30.30 13.62
C THR A 209 -3.50 31.40 14.20
N ALA A 210 -3.79 32.65 13.83
CA ALA A 210 -3.12 33.80 14.40
C ALA A 210 -3.37 33.73 15.92
N VAL A 211 -2.31 33.40 16.64
CA VAL A 211 -2.29 33.49 18.10
C VAL A 211 -2.59 34.95 18.43
N ALA A 212 -3.82 35.18 18.85
CA ALA A 212 -4.23 36.50 19.35
C ALA A 212 -3.26 36.89 20.49
N ALA A 213 -2.52 37.93 20.27
CA ALA A 213 -1.68 38.54 21.31
C ALA A 213 -2.59 38.96 22.49
N PRO A 214 -2.17 38.71 23.74
CA PRO A 214 -2.95 39.15 24.90
C PRO A 214 -3.01 40.70 24.91
N PRO A 215 -4.16 41.30 25.35
CA PRO A 215 -4.30 42.74 25.42
C PRO A 215 -3.29 43.30 26.39
N ALA A 216 -2.53 44.31 25.94
CA ALA A 216 -1.63 45.06 26.80
C ALA A 216 -2.40 45.70 27.95
N GLY A 217 -2.03 45.34 29.18
CA GLY A 217 -2.57 45.94 30.39
C GLY A 217 -2.27 47.43 30.39
N GLY A 218 -3.32 48.25 30.43
CA GLY A 218 -3.23 49.70 30.74
C GLY A 218 -3.24 49.93 32.23
N SER A 219 -2.35 50.76 32.64
CA SER A 219 -2.13 51.31 33.99
C SER A 219 -3.35 51.98 34.56
#